data_f3b00bb29f556a63c12d1b498878bbb5
#
_entry.id   f3b00bb29f556a63c12d1b498878bbb5
#
_cell.length_a   1.000
_cell.length_b   1.000
_cell.length_c   1.000
_cell.angle_alpha   90.00
_cell.angle_beta   90.00
_cell.angle_gamma   90.00
#
_symmetry.space_group_name_H-M   'P 1'
#
loop_
_entity.id
_entity.type
_entity.pdbx_description
1 polymer ?
#
loop_
_entity_poly.entity_id
_entity_poly.type
_entity_poly.pdbx_seq_one_letter_code
_entity_poly.pdbx_strand_id
1 'polypeptide(L)'
;MADTRMEILCLEQGDWVNPSDYPSSTMDWESDNKFNSNPNHRSNAADYPINVSESPISIANYNGVGGGTILFAGHYPRFHPSDFRVKTLDGIAEDWPVDYQMLEKYYDENDRMMGVSGLAGDPAYPPKEAVMPPIPLGRTGETLAHGFNKLGWHWWPSDMAIATEQYDGRDKCINLGACGMGCAQGAKASTDITYWPHAIRAGVKLKTQCRVREITVNKEGKATGAIYYDADGNEQFQPAELVVMACNGIGTPRILLNSSSAQFPDGLANSSGMVGKNLMFHPYAAIEGIFRDAMDGAKGPHKCVASHEFYETNLERGFSRGFSFETQRGYGPAATALRGIFTGRVPKGEGHHAAYGKMSERVAGLVAICEDLPELHNQVTLDTELTDAHGIPAPKIQYTLSENSQKMLDFAVARGTEALEAAGAEDVIVQRLVGNAGWHNMGTARMGLNPQTSVVNEWGRSHDVKNLFVIDGSVFVTSAAVNPTRTIQALALYIADTIKQKLASATLFD
;
A
#
# COMPACT_ATOMS: atom_id res chain seq x y z
N MET A 1 21.11 8.76 2.44
CA MET A 1 21.11 10.03 3.23
C MET A 1 21.92 9.93 4.52
N ALA A 2 21.83 8.86 5.30
CA ALA A 2 22.56 8.68 6.56
C ALA A 2 24.10 8.70 6.42
N ASP A 3 24.63 8.45 5.25
CA ASP A 3 26.05 8.56 4.88
C ASP A 3 26.51 10.01 4.56
N THR A 4 25.59 10.96 4.61
CA THR A 4 25.91 12.39 4.49
C THR A 4 26.29 12.98 5.86
N ARG A 5 26.72 14.25 5.90
CA ARG A 5 26.97 14.97 7.16
C ARG A 5 25.71 15.55 7.80
N MET A 6 24.51 15.23 7.27
CA MET A 6 23.24 15.74 7.79
C MET A 6 22.86 15.02 9.08
N GLU A 7 22.40 15.76 10.06
CA GLU A 7 21.65 15.18 11.17
C GLU A 7 20.23 14.88 10.72
N ILE A 8 19.81 13.62 10.82
CA ILE A 8 18.50 13.17 10.37
C ILE A 8 17.70 12.75 11.58
N LEU A 9 16.49 13.33 11.71
CA LEU A 9 15.51 12.98 12.72
C LEU A 9 14.19 12.63 12.03
N CYS A 10 13.60 11.48 12.36
CA CYS A 10 12.25 11.12 11.99
C CYS A 10 11.31 11.28 13.20
N LEU A 11 10.13 11.84 12.95
CA LEU A 11 9.02 11.92 13.90
C LEU A 11 7.95 10.92 13.47
N GLU A 12 7.68 9.89 14.28
CA GLU A 12 6.66 8.87 14.04
C GLU A 12 5.53 9.03 15.08
N GLN A 13 4.28 9.08 14.62
CA GLN A 13 3.14 9.26 15.55
C GLN A 13 2.79 8.01 16.38
N GLY A 14 3.10 6.82 15.87
CA GLY A 14 2.94 5.57 16.60
C GLY A 14 4.20 5.15 17.34
N ASP A 15 4.31 3.86 17.62
CA ASP A 15 5.44 3.30 18.35
C ASP A 15 5.98 2.03 17.69
N TRP A 16 7.04 1.47 18.25
CA TRP A 16 7.53 0.14 17.91
C TRP A 16 6.55 -0.94 18.39
N VAL A 17 6.48 -2.03 17.63
CA VAL A 17 5.77 -3.24 18.03
C VAL A 17 6.78 -4.40 18.12
N ASN A 18 6.72 -5.12 19.24
CA ASN A 18 7.56 -6.31 19.39
C ASN A 18 6.97 -7.47 18.57
N PRO A 19 7.79 -8.30 17.93
CA PRO A 19 7.32 -9.48 17.20
C PRO A 19 6.44 -10.41 18.03
N SER A 20 6.69 -10.54 19.36
CA SER A 20 5.86 -11.30 20.29
C SER A 20 4.44 -10.76 20.47
N ASP A 21 4.21 -9.51 20.11
CA ASP A 21 2.91 -8.85 20.24
C ASP A 21 2.03 -9.03 19.00
N TYR A 22 2.57 -9.56 17.91
CA TYR A 22 1.77 -9.86 16.72
C TYR A 22 0.82 -11.05 16.94
N PRO A 23 -0.41 -11.00 16.41
CA PRO A 23 -1.40 -12.08 16.56
C PRO A 23 -0.87 -13.46 16.18
N SER A 24 -0.05 -13.54 15.13
CA SER A 24 0.53 -14.80 14.67
C SER A 24 1.47 -15.51 15.67
N SER A 25 1.76 -14.88 16.81
CA SER A 25 2.46 -15.54 17.93
C SER A 25 1.59 -16.50 18.75
N THR A 26 0.26 -16.46 18.57
CA THR A 26 -0.72 -17.29 19.27
C THR A 26 -1.52 -18.16 18.30
N MET A 27 -2.09 -19.29 18.78
CA MET A 27 -2.87 -20.20 17.93
C MET A 27 -4.26 -19.66 17.58
N ASP A 28 -4.79 -18.75 18.38
CA ASP A 28 -6.10 -18.11 18.25
C ASP A 28 -6.03 -16.70 17.62
N TRP A 29 -4.99 -16.47 16.81
CA TRP A 29 -4.73 -15.17 16.18
C TRP A 29 -5.92 -14.60 15.39
N GLU A 30 -6.82 -15.42 14.88
CA GLU A 30 -8.01 -14.96 14.16
C GLU A 30 -9.01 -14.22 15.04
N SER A 31 -9.07 -14.55 16.33
CA SER A 31 -9.92 -13.87 17.31
C SER A 31 -9.21 -12.74 18.04
N ASP A 32 -7.88 -12.79 18.10
CA ASP A 32 -7.05 -11.72 18.68
C ASP A 32 -6.74 -10.66 17.62
N ASN A 33 -7.71 -9.80 17.34
CA ASN A 33 -7.58 -8.72 16.39
C ASN A 33 -6.84 -7.49 16.99
N LYS A 34 -5.67 -7.72 17.55
CA LYS A 34 -4.86 -6.69 18.25
C LYS A 34 -4.43 -5.56 17.28
N PHE A 35 -4.14 -5.91 16.03
CA PHE A 35 -3.79 -4.98 14.97
C PHE A 35 -4.84 -5.03 13.86
N ASN A 36 -5.98 -4.40 14.09
CA ASN A 36 -6.90 -4.13 12.99
C ASN A 36 -6.25 -3.10 12.03
N SER A 37 -6.77 -2.97 10.83
CA SER A 37 -6.30 -1.98 9.85
C SER A 37 -6.69 -0.53 10.20
N ASN A 38 -7.10 -0.27 11.43
CA ASN A 38 -7.37 1.07 11.91
C ASN A 38 -6.04 1.82 12.13
N PRO A 39 -5.89 3.06 11.65
CA PRO A 39 -4.69 3.87 11.88
C PRO A 39 -4.47 4.26 13.34
N ASN A 40 -5.47 4.08 14.19
CA ASN A 40 -5.38 4.39 15.62
C ASN A 40 -4.60 3.31 16.38
N HIS A 41 -3.28 3.44 16.40
CA HIS A 41 -2.36 2.56 17.12
C HIS A 41 -2.65 2.48 18.64
N ARG A 42 -3.22 3.51 19.24
CA ARG A 42 -3.52 3.57 20.69
C ARG A 42 -4.85 2.92 21.05
N SER A 43 -5.48 2.21 20.14
CA SER A 43 -6.75 1.48 20.32
C SER A 43 -7.96 2.35 20.70
N ASN A 44 -7.85 3.67 20.60
CA ASN A 44 -8.95 4.62 20.78
C ASN A 44 -9.32 5.23 19.43
N ALA A 45 -10.52 4.96 18.94
CA ALA A 45 -10.98 5.46 17.64
C ALA A 45 -10.96 7.00 17.54
N ALA A 46 -11.12 7.70 18.67
CA ALA A 46 -11.03 9.16 18.71
C ALA A 46 -9.58 9.69 18.66
N ASP A 47 -8.56 8.85 18.83
CA ASP A 47 -7.16 9.30 18.78
C ASP A 47 -6.75 9.79 17.39
N TYR A 48 -7.16 9.06 16.35
CA TYR A 48 -6.87 9.43 14.94
C TYR A 48 -8.08 9.10 14.05
N PRO A 49 -9.18 9.83 14.17
CA PRO A 49 -10.36 9.58 13.36
C PRO A 49 -10.13 9.96 11.89
N ILE A 50 -10.78 9.24 10.99
CA ILE A 50 -10.82 9.54 9.56
C ILE A 50 -12.29 9.56 9.14
N ASN A 51 -12.75 10.67 8.59
CA ASN A 51 -14.12 10.77 8.08
C ASN A 51 -14.21 10.15 6.68
N VAL A 52 -14.89 9.02 6.58
CA VAL A 52 -15.14 8.28 5.33
C VAL A 52 -16.62 8.29 4.92
N SER A 53 -17.42 9.21 5.45
CA SER A 53 -18.87 9.28 5.18
C SER A 53 -19.23 9.50 3.71
N GLU A 54 -18.28 10.04 2.93
CA GLU A 54 -18.43 10.29 1.48
C GLU A 54 -17.54 9.34 0.65
N SER A 55 -17.28 8.12 1.14
CA SER A 55 -16.46 7.12 0.43
C SER A 55 -17.03 5.71 0.61
N PRO A 56 -17.16 4.90 -0.45
CA PRO A 56 -17.51 3.49 -0.34
C PRO A 56 -16.34 2.63 0.13
N ILE A 57 -15.12 3.21 0.22
CA ILE A 57 -13.91 2.54 0.66
C ILE A 57 -13.42 3.23 1.93
N SER A 58 -13.28 2.47 3.01
CA SER A 58 -12.71 2.94 4.27
C SER A 58 -11.19 2.79 4.28
N ILE A 59 -10.52 3.72 4.97
CA ILE A 59 -9.06 3.79 5.05
C ILE A 59 -8.54 2.71 5.99
N ALA A 60 -7.51 2.01 5.54
CA ALA A 60 -6.79 1.00 6.29
C ALA A 60 -5.30 1.37 6.38
N ASN A 61 -4.96 2.27 7.29
CA ASN A 61 -3.60 2.69 7.58
C ASN A 61 -3.13 2.17 8.94
N TYR A 62 -1.82 2.11 9.11
CA TYR A 62 -1.20 1.75 10.39
C TYR A 62 -0.22 2.84 10.83
N ASN A 63 -0.36 3.30 12.06
CA ASN A 63 0.51 4.27 12.71
C ASN A 63 1.49 3.53 13.63
N GLY A 64 2.75 3.53 13.25
CA GLY A 64 3.83 2.85 13.97
C GLY A 64 5.06 2.72 13.12
N VAL A 65 6.19 2.43 13.76
CA VAL A 65 7.46 2.22 13.06
C VAL A 65 7.33 1.05 12.10
N GLY A 66 7.62 1.29 10.82
CA GLY A 66 7.37 0.34 9.74
C GLY A 66 6.14 0.66 8.89
N GLY A 67 5.21 1.48 9.42
CA GLY A 67 4.01 1.94 8.69
C GLY A 67 3.21 0.79 8.09
N GLY A 68 2.61 1.01 6.92
CA GLY A 68 1.80 0.02 6.22
C GLY A 68 2.49 -1.31 5.92
N THR A 69 3.84 -1.38 5.95
CA THR A 69 4.57 -2.64 5.74
C THR A 69 4.41 -3.63 6.91
N ILE A 70 3.94 -3.17 8.08
CA ILE A 70 3.58 -4.06 9.19
C ILE A 70 2.37 -4.92 8.82
N LEU A 71 1.34 -4.32 8.18
CA LEU A 71 0.07 -4.96 7.88
C LEU A 71 -0.08 -5.46 6.44
N PHE A 72 0.85 -5.17 5.54
CA PHE A 72 0.75 -5.68 4.17
C PHE A 72 0.98 -7.21 4.11
N ALA A 73 0.43 -7.86 3.09
CA ALA A 73 0.55 -9.31 2.92
C ALA A 73 1.93 -9.76 2.38
N GLY A 74 2.82 -8.81 2.10
CA GLY A 74 4.14 -9.08 1.54
C GLY A 74 4.17 -9.23 0.01
N HIS A 75 3.05 -9.10 -0.69
CA HIS A 75 3.03 -9.06 -2.16
C HIS A 75 3.77 -7.82 -2.66
N TYR A 76 4.71 -8.01 -3.61
CA TYR A 76 5.72 -7.00 -3.85
C TYR A 76 6.09 -6.82 -5.33
N PRO A 77 5.08 -6.60 -6.21
CA PRO A 77 5.31 -6.40 -7.65
C PRO A 77 5.97 -5.05 -7.92
N ARG A 78 6.65 -4.93 -9.08
CA ARG A 78 7.05 -3.66 -9.67
C ARG A 78 5.88 -3.11 -10.50
N PHE A 79 5.85 -1.81 -10.75
CA PHE A 79 5.04 -1.25 -11.83
C PHE A 79 5.57 -1.71 -13.18
N HIS A 80 4.69 -1.82 -14.18
CA HIS A 80 5.09 -2.08 -15.56
C HIS A 80 5.62 -0.79 -16.21
N PRO A 81 6.46 -0.87 -17.25
CA PRO A 81 6.88 0.31 -18.00
C PRO A 81 5.71 1.13 -18.55
N SER A 82 4.61 0.49 -18.94
CA SER A 82 3.38 1.11 -19.45
C SER A 82 2.71 2.03 -18.41
N ASP A 83 2.83 1.72 -17.09
CA ASP A 83 2.21 2.50 -16.02
C ASP A 83 2.76 3.92 -15.91
N PHE A 84 3.97 4.15 -16.40
CA PHE A 84 4.60 5.47 -16.44
C PHE A 84 4.22 6.29 -17.67
N ARG A 85 3.47 5.72 -18.63
CA ARG A 85 3.15 6.30 -19.94
C ARG A 85 1.68 6.23 -20.31
N VAL A 86 0.80 6.31 -19.32
CA VAL A 86 -0.65 6.10 -19.49
C VAL A 86 -1.26 7.10 -20.45
N LYS A 87 -0.88 8.39 -20.40
CA LYS A 87 -1.38 9.40 -21.34
C LYS A 87 -0.89 9.14 -22.76
N THR A 88 0.39 8.82 -22.92
CA THR A 88 0.98 8.53 -24.25
C THR A 88 0.36 7.28 -24.87
N LEU A 89 0.11 6.23 -24.10
CA LEU A 89 -0.36 4.93 -24.58
C LEU A 89 -1.88 4.88 -24.75
N ASP A 90 -2.61 5.42 -23.80
CA ASP A 90 -4.06 5.24 -23.67
C ASP A 90 -4.86 6.54 -23.85
N GLY A 91 -4.19 7.70 -23.90
CA GLY A 91 -4.83 9.00 -24.10
C GLY A 91 -5.58 9.54 -22.86
N ILE A 92 -5.42 8.91 -21.71
CA ILE A 92 -6.08 9.28 -20.45
C ILE A 92 -5.06 9.59 -19.35
N ALA A 93 -5.48 10.21 -18.25
CA ALA A 93 -4.63 10.60 -17.13
C ALA A 93 -3.41 11.45 -17.57
N GLU A 94 -2.24 11.23 -16.96
CA GLU A 94 -0.99 11.90 -17.29
C GLU A 94 0.17 10.89 -17.32
N ASP A 95 1.24 11.21 -18.07
CA ASP A 95 2.50 10.47 -17.97
C ASP A 95 3.25 10.87 -16.70
N TRP A 96 3.98 9.93 -16.14
CA TRP A 96 4.90 10.23 -15.05
C TRP A 96 6.11 11.02 -15.56
N PRO A 97 6.67 11.95 -14.76
CA PRO A 97 7.91 12.64 -15.12
C PRO A 97 9.17 11.77 -14.94
N VAL A 98 9.00 10.56 -14.45
CA VAL A 98 10.00 9.49 -14.34
C VAL A 98 9.53 8.26 -15.10
N ASP A 99 10.44 7.35 -15.45
CA ASP A 99 10.11 6.12 -16.13
C ASP A 99 10.69 4.88 -15.43
N TYR A 100 10.35 3.70 -15.93
CA TYR A 100 10.81 2.43 -15.38
C TYR A 100 12.35 2.33 -15.36
N GLN A 101 13.03 2.75 -16.43
CA GLN A 101 14.47 2.65 -16.57
C GLN A 101 15.20 3.51 -15.53
N MET A 102 14.66 4.70 -15.21
CA MET A 102 15.19 5.55 -14.15
C MET A 102 15.09 4.88 -12.78
N LEU A 103 14.05 4.07 -12.55
CA LEU A 103 13.79 3.43 -11.26
C LEU A 103 14.38 2.02 -11.16
N GLU A 104 14.79 1.39 -12.25
CA GLU A 104 15.19 -0.02 -12.29
C GLU A 104 16.28 -0.36 -11.26
N LYS A 105 17.37 0.43 -11.21
CA LYS A 105 18.44 0.23 -10.23
C LYS A 105 17.96 0.35 -8.77
N TYR A 106 16.98 1.21 -8.53
CA TYR A 106 16.41 1.41 -7.18
C TYR A 106 15.41 0.31 -6.80
N TYR A 107 14.72 -0.27 -7.78
CA TYR A 107 13.98 -1.51 -7.58
C TYR A 107 14.93 -2.64 -7.15
N ASP A 108 16.06 -2.81 -7.85
CA ASP A 108 17.03 -3.86 -7.53
C ASP A 108 17.71 -3.65 -6.17
N GLU A 109 18.02 -2.41 -5.81
CA GLU A 109 18.56 -2.05 -4.50
C GLU A 109 17.56 -2.35 -3.39
N ASN A 110 16.31 -1.96 -3.59
CA ASN A 110 15.23 -2.21 -2.66
C ASN A 110 14.92 -3.72 -2.51
N ASP A 111 14.97 -4.48 -3.60
CA ASP A 111 14.77 -5.93 -3.58
C ASP A 111 15.81 -6.63 -2.69
N ARG A 112 17.06 -6.21 -2.78
CA ARG A 112 18.12 -6.71 -1.90
C ARG A 112 17.92 -6.30 -0.44
N MET A 113 17.52 -5.04 -0.18
CA MET A 113 17.26 -4.57 1.19
C MET A 113 16.08 -5.30 1.83
N MET A 114 15.01 -5.49 1.08
CA MET A 114 13.81 -6.18 1.56
C MET A 114 13.96 -7.72 1.53
N GLY A 115 14.90 -8.27 0.78
CA GLY A 115 15.03 -9.71 0.58
C GLY A 115 13.80 -10.26 -0.13
N VAL A 116 13.62 -9.89 -1.41
CA VAL A 116 12.45 -10.28 -2.20
C VAL A 116 12.63 -11.69 -2.75
N SER A 117 11.67 -12.55 -2.51
CA SER A 117 11.56 -13.86 -3.16
C SER A 117 10.72 -13.78 -4.43
N GLY A 118 11.09 -14.52 -5.46
CA GLY A 118 10.39 -14.52 -6.73
C GLY A 118 11.01 -15.47 -7.74
N LEU A 119 10.51 -15.44 -8.96
CA LEU A 119 11.03 -16.22 -10.07
C LEU A 119 11.35 -15.28 -11.25
N ALA A 120 12.59 -15.30 -11.72
CA ALA A 120 13.00 -14.55 -12.90
C ALA A 120 12.29 -15.08 -14.18
N GLY A 121 12.21 -14.22 -15.21
CA GLY A 121 11.72 -14.63 -16.53
C GLY A 121 10.21 -14.48 -16.74
N ASP A 122 9.50 -13.77 -15.86
CA ASP A 122 8.11 -13.41 -16.10
C ASP A 122 7.99 -12.53 -17.36
N PRO A 123 7.27 -12.97 -18.40
CA PRO A 123 7.13 -12.22 -19.64
C PRO A 123 6.35 -10.91 -19.51
N ALA A 124 5.62 -10.71 -18.41
CA ALA A 124 4.90 -9.48 -18.12
C ALA A 124 5.82 -8.32 -17.69
N TYR A 125 7.08 -8.60 -17.36
CA TYR A 125 8.05 -7.62 -16.90
C TYR A 125 9.31 -7.57 -17.74
N PRO A 126 10.04 -6.44 -17.75
CA PRO A 126 11.44 -6.44 -18.15
C PRO A 126 12.25 -7.47 -17.36
N PRO A 127 13.37 -8.00 -17.96
CA PRO A 127 14.22 -8.95 -17.24
C PRO A 127 14.65 -8.40 -15.87
N LYS A 128 14.49 -9.21 -14.84
CA LYS A 128 14.92 -8.88 -13.45
C LYS A 128 15.44 -10.12 -12.76
N GLU A 129 16.36 -9.92 -11.82
CA GLU A 129 16.87 -10.99 -10.98
C GLU A 129 15.92 -11.24 -9.79
N ALA A 130 15.91 -12.46 -9.28
CA ALA A 130 15.26 -12.80 -8.02
C ALA A 130 16.32 -12.91 -6.92
N VAL A 131 16.06 -12.32 -5.75
CA VAL A 131 16.99 -12.36 -4.60
C VAL A 131 16.96 -13.71 -3.90
N MET A 132 15.77 -14.30 -3.81
CA MET A 132 15.55 -15.63 -3.22
C MET A 132 14.55 -16.43 -4.08
N PRO A 133 14.55 -17.78 -3.98
CA PRO A 133 13.55 -18.59 -4.64
C PRO A 133 12.11 -18.16 -4.32
N PRO A 134 11.15 -18.43 -5.21
CA PRO A 134 9.77 -18.01 -5.00
C PRO A 134 9.12 -18.75 -3.82
N ILE A 135 8.07 -18.17 -3.27
CA ILE A 135 7.19 -18.82 -2.31
C ILE A 135 6.64 -20.11 -2.96
N PRO A 136 6.66 -21.26 -2.27
CA PRO A 136 6.04 -22.48 -2.76
C PRO A 136 4.55 -22.26 -3.07
N LEU A 137 4.11 -22.70 -4.25
CA LEU A 137 2.72 -22.51 -4.69
C LEU A 137 1.73 -23.16 -3.72
N GLY A 138 2.08 -24.33 -3.17
CA GLY A 138 1.20 -25.13 -2.37
C GLY A 138 -0.07 -25.54 -3.14
N ARG A 139 -0.98 -26.22 -2.48
CA ARG A 139 -2.20 -26.73 -3.14
C ARG A 139 -3.05 -25.60 -3.75
N THR A 140 -3.21 -24.49 -3.03
CA THR A 140 -3.95 -23.31 -3.55
C THR A 140 -3.35 -22.79 -4.85
N GLY A 141 -2.04 -22.48 -4.86
CA GLY A 141 -1.38 -21.94 -6.05
C GLY A 141 -1.37 -22.90 -7.22
N GLU A 142 -1.09 -24.19 -6.99
CA GLU A 142 -1.12 -25.22 -8.03
C GLU A 142 -2.51 -25.38 -8.66
N THR A 143 -3.56 -25.38 -7.83
CA THR A 143 -4.95 -25.49 -8.31
C THR A 143 -5.35 -24.29 -9.15
N LEU A 144 -5.04 -23.07 -8.70
CA LEU A 144 -5.39 -21.85 -9.44
C LEU A 144 -4.54 -21.70 -10.71
N ALA A 145 -3.25 -22.03 -10.67
CA ALA A 145 -2.39 -22.08 -11.85
C ALA A 145 -2.91 -23.07 -12.89
N HIS A 146 -3.42 -24.24 -12.45
CA HIS A 146 -4.09 -25.18 -13.36
C HIS A 146 -5.32 -24.57 -14.05
N GLY A 147 -6.14 -23.79 -13.33
CA GLY A 147 -7.26 -23.07 -13.91
C GLY A 147 -6.81 -22.07 -14.97
N PHE A 148 -5.81 -21.26 -14.69
CA PHE A 148 -5.23 -20.32 -15.66
C PHE A 148 -4.67 -21.04 -16.89
N ASN A 149 -3.96 -22.16 -16.71
CA ASN A 149 -3.45 -22.95 -17.82
C ASN A 149 -4.56 -23.50 -18.74
N LYS A 150 -5.70 -23.94 -18.17
CA LYS A 150 -6.85 -24.39 -18.96
C LYS A 150 -7.44 -23.29 -19.84
N LEU A 151 -7.37 -22.04 -19.35
CA LEU A 151 -7.88 -20.86 -20.07
C LEU A 151 -6.83 -20.26 -21.03
N GLY A 152 -5.57 -20.72 -20.95
CA GLY A 152 -4.47 -20.16 -21.71
C GLY A 152 -4.04 -18.78 -21.22
N TRP A 153 -4.33 -18.45 -19.96
CA TRP A 153 -4.00 -17.16 -19.37
C TRP A 153 -2.60 -17.14 -18.78
N HIS A 154 -2.00 -15.95 -18.79
CA HIS A 154 -0.75 -15.67 -18.09
C HIS A 154 -0.90 -15.91 -16.58
N TRP A 155 0.12 -16.50 -15.99
CA TRP A 155 0.33 -16.51 -14.55
C TRP A 155 1.81 -16.71 -14.22
N TRP A 156 2.24 -16.23 -13.05
CA TRP A 156 3.61 -16.37 -12.56
C TRP A 156 3.64 -16.50 -11.05
N PRO A 157 4.68 -17.16 -10.45
CA PRO A 157 4.92 -17.07 -9.01
C PRO A 157 5.12 -15.62 -8.60
N SER A 158 4.37 -15.18 -7.58
CA SER A 158 4.40 -13.78 -7.14
C SER A 158 5.76 -13.38 -6.56
N ASP A 159 6.19 -12.15 -6.83
CA ASP A 159 7.25 -11.51 -6.05
C ASP A 159 6.73 -11.20 -4.65
N MET A 160 7.47 -11.62 -3.64
CA MET A 160 7.07 -11.46 -2.23
C MET A 160 8.22 -10.90 -1.39
N ALA A 161 7.94 -9.91 -0.56
CA ALA A 161 8.87 -9.45 0.46
C ALA A 161 8.84 -10.41 1.67
N ILE A 162 9.13 -11.69 1.43
CA ILE A 162 9.09 -12.77 2.43
C ILE A 162 10.30 -13.67 2.22
N ALA A 163 11.04 -13.93 3.28
CA ALA A 163 12.21 -14.81 3.24
C ALA A 163 11.79 -16.28 3.00
N THR A 164 12.26 -16.87 1.92
CA THR A 164 12.11 -18.29 1.59
C THR A 164 13.33 -19.10 1.97
N GLU A 165 14.43 -18.44 2.26
CA GLU A 165 15.68 -18.95 2.82
C GLU A 165 16.14 -17.99 3.92
N GLN A 166 17.21 -18.34 4.65
CA GLN A 166 17.80 -17.41 5.61
C GLN A 166 18.40 -16.20 4.86
N TYR A 167 18.01 -14.99 5.25
CA TYR A 167 18.43 -13.78 4.59
C TYR A 167 18.56 -12.61 5.56
N ASP A 168 19.71 -11.95 5.59
CA ASP A 168 20.02 -10.78 6.41
C ASP A 168 19.54 -10.90 7.87
N GLY A 169 19.89 -12.01 8.51
CA GLY A 169 19.55 -12.32 9.90
C GLY A 169 18.10 -12.75 10.15
N ARG A 170 17.28 -12.84 9.12
CA ARG A 170 15.89 -13.34 9.18
C ARG A 170 15.81 -14.80 8.76
N ASP A 171 15.05 -15.58 9.51
CA ASP A 171 14.81 -16.98 9.16
C ASP A 171 13.74 -17.10 8.07
N LYS A 172 13.79 -18.24 7.34
CA LYS A 172 12.79 -18.57 6.34
C LYS A 172 11.38 -18.69 6.93
N CYS A 173 10.37 -18.33 6.14
CA CYS A 173 8.96 -18.43 6.49
C CYS A 173 8.56 -19.87 6.89
N ILE A 174 7.91 -20.02 8.03
CA ILE A 174 7.36 -21.29 8.54
C ILE A 174 5.84 -21.39 8.37
N ASN A 175 5.25 -20.56 7.52
CA ASN A 175 3.84 -20.62 7.13
C ASN A 175 2.84 -20.36 8.27
N LEU A 176 3.07 -19.36 9.13
CA LEU A 176 2.14 -18.98 10.22
C LEU A 176 0.78 -18.47 9.73
N GLY A 177 0.71 -17.97 8.50
CA GLY A 177 -0.58 -17.58 7.85
C GLY A 177 -1.05 -16.15 8.07
N ALA A 178 -0.70 -15.49 9.15
CA ALA A 178 -1.21 -14.17 9.53
C ALA A 178 -0.41 -12.99 8.95
N CYS A 179 0.06 -13.07 7.70
CA CYS A 179 0.97 -12.07 7.09
C CYS A 179 0.41 -10.63 7.15
N GLY A 180 -0.89 -10.44 6.92
CA GLY A 180 -1.54 -9.13 6.93
C GLY A 180 -1.77 -8.54 8.33
N MET A 181 -1.31 -9.19 9.39
CA MET A 181 -1.49 -8.75 10.78
C MET A 181 -0.14 -8.60 11.53
N GLY A 182 0.95 -8.48 10.80
CA GLY A 182 2.31 -8.54 11.35
C GLY A 182 2.89 -9.96 11.31
N CYS A 183 4.21 -10.07 11.31
CA CYS A 183 4.91 -11.36 11.26
C CYS A 183 5.70 -11.59 12.53
N ALA A 184 5.19 -12.42 13.45
CA ALA A 184 5.85 -12.74 14.72
C ALA A 184 7.23 -13.38 14.53
N GLN A 185 7.45 -14.05 13.38
CA GLN A 185 8.72 -14.69 13.04
C GLN A 185 9.74 -13.75 12.39
N GLY A 186 9.29 -12.59 11.86
CA GLY A 186 10.15 -11.67 11.11
C GLY A 186 10.52 -12.13 9.69
N ALA A 187 9.94 -13.22 9.17
CA ALA A 187 10.21 -13.67 7.80
C ALA A 187 9.65 -12.72 6.72
N LYS A 188 8.48 -12.11 6.98
CA LYS A 188 7.94 -11.04 6.12
C LYS A 188 8.70 -9.76 6.40
N ALA A 189 9.34 -9.21 5.37
CA ALA A 189 10.08 -7.99 5.44
C ALA A 189 9.15 -6.78 5.61
N SER A 190 9.29 -6.11 6.73
CA SER A 190 8.71 -4.78 6.98
C SER A 190 9.85 -3.80 7.26
N THR A 191 9.62 -2.51 7.10
CA THR A 191 10.71 -1.53 7.18
C THR A 191 11.28 -1.33 8.58
N ASP A 192 10.53 -1.71 9.62
CA ASP A 192 11.00 -1.74 11.02
C ASP A 192 12.13 -2.76 11.24
N ILE A 193 12.13 -3.89 10.52
CA ILE A 193 13.15 -4.94 10.64
C ILE A 193 14.17 -4.94 9.50
N THR A 194 13.95 -4.17 8.44
CA THR A 194 14.86 -4.06 7.29
C THR A 194 15.58 -2.72 7.28
N TYR A 195 14.93 -1.62 6.91
CA TYR A 195 15.54 -0.31 6.77
C TYR A 195 15.90 0.37 8.10
N TRP A 196 15.01 0.34 9.09
CA TRP A 196 15.21 1.08 10.33
C TRP A 196 16.43 0.65 11.13
N PRO A 197 16.75 -0.66 11.29
CA PRO A 197 17.97 -1.05 11.99
C PRO A 197 19.24 -0.53 11.31
N HIS A 198 19.28 -0.49 9.98
CA HIS A 198 20.40 0.08 9.23
C HIS A 198 20.48 1.61 9.39
N ALA A 199 19.35 2.29 9.31
CA ALA A 199 19.30 3.75 9.46
C ALA A 199 19.75 4.20 10.87
N ILE A 200 19.29 3.53 11.93
CA ILE A 200 19.69 3.83 13.31
C ILE A 200 21.20 3.57 13.52
N ARG A 201 21.71 2.44 13.03
CA ARG A 201 23.17 2.17 13.09
C ARG A 201 24.00 3.23 12.34
N ALA A 202 23.44 3.82 11.30
CA ALA A 202 24.07 4.92 10.55
C ALA A 202 23.85 6.31 11.17
N GLY A 203 23.24 6.40 12.36
CA GLY A 203 23.10 7.64 13.12
C GLY A 203 21.78 8.39 12.94
N VAL A 204 20.82 7.84 12.20
CA VAL A 204 19.47 8.43 12.10
C VAL A 204 18.76 8.33 13.45
N LYS A 205 18.17 9.43 13.90
CA LYS A 205 17.38 9.51 15.12
C LYS A 205 15.90 9.28 14.78
N LEU A 206 15.20 8.49 15.61
CA LEU A 206 13.76 8.27 15.53
C LEU A 206 13.14 8.64 16.89
N LYS A 207 12.14 9.52 16.84
CA LYS A 207 11.25 9.80 17.98
C LYS A 207 9.88 9.22 17.67
N THR A 208 9.42 8.31 18.50
CA THR A 208 8.07 7.73 18.44
C THR A 208 7.08 8.55 19.26
N GLN A 209 5.79 8.28 19.07
CA GLN A 209 4.67 8.97 19.70
C GLN A 209 4.69 10.49 19.50
N CYS A 210 5.19 10.94 18.34
CA CYS A 210 5.31 12.33 17.94
C CYS A 210 4.37 12.65 16.78
N ARG A 211 3.20 13.25 17.08
CA ARG A 211 2.20 13.58 16.05
C ARG A 211 2.43 14.98 15.50
N VAL A 212 2.90 15.06 14.26
CA VAL A 212 3.09 16.34 13.56
C VAL A 212 1.73 16.97 13.28
N ARG A 213 1.61 18.25 13.68
CA ARG A 213 0.45 19.09 13.41
C ARG A 213 0.61 19.86 12.10
N GLU A 214 1.74 20.56 11.93
CA GLU A 214 1.99 21.44 10.80
C GLU A 214 3.49 21.62 10.53
N ILE A 215 3.82 22.05 9.31
CA ILE A 215 5.13 22.51 8.90
C ILE A 215 5.14 24.03 8.91
N THR A 216 6.11 24.62 9.59
CA THR A 216 6.27 26.06 9.69
C THR A 216 7.13 26.61 8.56
N VAL A 217 6.89 27.88 8.17
CA VAL A 217 7.67 28.58 7.12
C VAL A 217 8.14 29.94 7.62
N ASN A 218 9.24 30.42 7.04
CA ASN A 218 9.73 31.77 7.25
C ASN A 218 9.12 32.76 6.23
N LYS A 219 9.49 34.04 6.32
CA LYS A 219 9.02 35.11 5.42
C LYS A 219 9.44 34.92 3.96
N GLU A 220 10.49 34.17 3.71
CA GLU A 220 11.00 33.81 2.38
C GLU A 220 10.31 32.58 1.80
N GLY A 221 9.31 32.01 2.48
CA GLY A 221 8.57 30.82 2.04
C GLY A 221 9.33 29.50 2.18
N LYS A 222 10.41 29.47 2.96
CA LYS A 222 11.17 28.22 3.24
C LYS A 222 10.62 27.56 4.49
N ALA A 223 10.53 26.25 4.48
CA ALA A 223 10.21 25.45 5.67
C ALA A 223 11.28 25.65 6.74
N THR A 224 10.87 25.81 7.99
CA THR A 224 11.75 26.04 9.16
C THR A 224 11.73 24.90 10.15
N GLY A 225 10.78 23.97 10.05
CA GLY A 225 10.62 22.84 10.93
C GLY A 225 9.18 22.37 11.03
N ALA A 226 8.91 21.58 12.04
CA ALA A 226 7.59 21.00 12.31
C ALA A 226 7.14 21.29 13.76
N ILE A 227 5.86 21.61 13.93
CA ILE A 227 5.19 21.59 15.23
C ILE A 227 4.55 20.22 15.41
N TYR A 228 4.76 19.59 16.55
CA TYR A 228 4.24 18.27 16.86
C TYR A 228 3.84 18.16 18.34
N TYR A 229 2.99 17.20 18.64
CA TYR A 229 2.67 16.79 20.00
C TYR A 229 3.50 15.56 20.37
N ASP A 230 4.18 15.60 21.52
CA ASP A 230 4.96 14.49 22.06
C ASP A 230 4.06 13.43 22.75
N ALA A 231 4.69 12.41 23.35
CA ALA A 231 4.00 11.31 24.05
C ALA A 231 3.13 11.78 25.22
N ASP A 232 3.48 12.91 25.84
CA ASP A 232 2.74 13.51 26.97
C ASP A 232 1.66 14.49 26.51
N GLY A 233 1.53 14.70 25.19
CA GLY A 233 0.59 15.64 24.59
C GLY A 233 1.04 17.10 24.62
N ASN A 234 2.33 17.36 24.93
CA ASN A 234 2.87 18.72 24.92
C ASN A 234 3.24 19.13 23.50
N GLU A 235 2.92 20.37 23.14
CA GLU A 235 3.35 20.96 21.88
C GLU A 235 4.85 21.22 21.87
N GLN A 236 5.52 20.77 20.83
CA GLN A 236 6.95 20.89 20.62
C GLN A 236 7.24 21.47 19.23
N PHE A 237 8.39 22.10 19.08
CA PHE A 237 8.89 22.56 17.78
C PHE A 237 10.21 21.87 17.47
N GLN A 238 10.31 21.23 16.31
CA GLN A 238 11.53 20.67 15.78
C GLN A 238 12.02 21.52 14.61
N PRO A 239 13.13 22.28 14.79
CA PRO A 239 13.72 23.03 13.69
C PRO A 239 14.34 22.09 12.66
N ALA A 240 14.26 22.46 11.38
CA ALA A 240 14.85 21.72 10.28
C ALA A 240 15.21 22.64 9.11
N GLU A 241 16.36 22.42 8.48
CA GLU A 241 16.78 23.10 7.24
C GLU A 241 16.14 22.46 6.00
N LEU A 242 15.78 21.18 6.10
CA LEU A 242 15.14 20.40 5.06
C LEU A 242 14.05 19.53 5.69
N VAL A 243 12.86 19.55 5.10
CA VAL A 243 11.72 18.76 5.57
C VAL A 243 11.34 17.72 4.51
N VAL A 244 11.19 16.47 4.94
CA VAL A 244 10.75 15.35 4.08
C VAL A 244 9.45 14.79 4.63
N MET A 245 8.39 14.82 3.82
CA MET A 245 7.08 14.27 4.13
C MET A 245 7.00 12.82 3.65
N ALA A 246 6.61 11.92 4.57
CA ALA A 246 6.46 10.48 4.31
C ALA A 246 5.24 9.93 5.07
N CYS A 247 4.13 10.68 5.05
CA CYS A 247 2.96 10.44 5.91
C CYS A 247 1.80 9.74 5.17
N ASN A 248 2.08 9.13 4.02
CA ASN A 248 1.16 8.47 3.08
C ASN A 248 0.14 9.41 2.39
N GLY A 249 -0.69 8.84 1.47
CA GLY A 249 -1.66 9.59 0.68
C GLY A 249 -2.80 10.24 1.48
N ILE A 250 -2.89 10.00 2.79
CA ILE A 250 -3.90 10.63 3.67
C ILE A 250 -3.24 11.61 4.64
N GLY A 251 -2.16 11.21 5.30
CA GLY A 251 -1.48 12.03 6.29
C GLY A 251 -0.70 13.20 5.67
N THR A 252 -0.04 13.00 4.53
CA THR A 252 0.71 14.07 3.84
C THR A 252 -0.21 15.23 3.45
N PRO A 253 -1.32 15.06 2.71
CA PRO A 253 -2.20 16.18 2.40
C PRO A 253 -2.86 16.77 3.65
N ARG A 254 -3.19 15.97 4.68
CA ARG A 254 -3.70 16.47 5.96
C ARG A 254 -2.76 17.49 6.59
N ILE A 255 -1.47 17.15 6.71
CA ILE A 255 -0.47 18.03 7.31
C ILE A 255 -0.25 19.27 6.43
N LEU A 256 -0.13 19.11 5.11
CA LEU A 256 0.05 20.24 4.20
C LEU A 256 -1.12 21.23 4.25
N LEU A 257 -2.36 20.75 4.21
CA LEU A 257 -3.56 21.58 4.30
C LEU A 257 -3.68 22.26 5.67
N ASN A 258 -3.27 21.59 6.74
CA ASN A 258 -3.26 22.16 8.09
C ASN A 258 -2.13 23.18 8.31
N SER A 259 -1.11 23.20 7.45
CA SER A 259 0.03 24.12 7.49
C SER A 259 -0.26 25.44 6.76
N SER A 260 -1.42 26.05 7.04
CA SER A 260 -1.80 27.32 6.44
C SER A 260 -1.06 28.50 7.09
N SER A 261 -0.82 29.56 6.32
CA SER A 261 -0.18 30.78 6.77
C SER A 261 -0.65 31.98 5.92
N ALA A 262 -0.25 33.19 6.29
CA ALA A 262 -0.54 34.36 5.47
C ALA A 262 0.03 34.26 4.03
N GLN A 263 1.12 33.52 3.84
CA GLN A 263 1.75 33.29 2.55
C GLN A 263 1.12 32.10 1.81
N PHE A 264 0.61 31.12 2.54
CA PHE A 264 -0.03 29.91 2.01
C PHE A 264 -1.41 29.73 2.65
N PRO A 265 -2.40 30.56 2.29
CA PRO A 265 -3.70 30.59 2.97
C PRO A 265 -4.50 29.29 2.79
N ASP A 266 -4.32 28.59 1.67
CA ASP A 266 -5.03 27.36 1.33
C ASP A 266 -4.22 26.09 1.65
N GLY A 267 -3.23 26.21 2.53
CA GLY A 267 -2.31 25.13 2.90
C GLY A 267 -0.95 25.22 2.21
N LEU A 268 0.05 24.63 2.85
CA LEU A 268 1.44 24.63 2.36
C LEU A 268 1.57 23.81 1.08
N ALA A 269 2.43 24.26 0.16
CA ALA A 269 2.67 23.63 -1.14
C ALA A 269 1.40 23.51 -2.04
N ASN A 270 0.41 24.36 -1.85
CA ASN A 270 -0.91 24.25 -2.48
C ASN A 270 -1.26 25.43 -3.41
N SER A 271 -0.30 26.14 -3.98
CA SER A 271 -0.56 27.22 -4.94
C SER A 271 -1.30 26.71 -6.21
N SER A 272 -1.10 25.45 -6.57
CA SER A 272 -1.81 24.76 -7.66
C SER A 272 -3.25 24.36 -7.31
N GLY A 273 -3.63 24.33 -6.03
CA GLY A 273 -4.86 23.71 -5.55
C GLY A 273 -4.93 22.19 -5.70
N MET A 274 -3.77 21.52 -5.88
CA MET A 274 -3.70 20.08 -6.12
C MET A 274 -3.46 19.25 -4.85
N VAL A 275 -3.09 19.86 -3.73
CA VAL A 275 -2.93 19.14 -2.46
C VAL A 275 -4.26 18.51 -2.03
N GLY A 276 -4.25 17.23 -1.78
CA GLY A 276 -5.41 16.42 -1.42
C GLY A 276 -6.20 15.87 -2.61
N LYS A 277 -6.06 16.41 -3.82
CA LYS A 277 -6.79 15.99 -5.03
C LYS A 277 -6.18 14.77 -5.70
N ASN A 278 -6.91 14.16 -6.64
CA ASN A 278 -6.50 12.95 -7.37
C ASN A 278 -6.26 11.74 -6.45
N LEU A 279 -7.01 11.64 -5.35
CA LEU A 279 -6.95 10.46 -4.50
C LEU A 279 -7.32 9.22 -5.30
N MET A 280 -6.41 8.26 -5.32
CA MET A 280 -6.60 6.94 -5.92
C MET A 280 -6.46 5.87 -4.85
N PHE A 281 -7.32 4.86 -4.98
CA PHE A 281 -7.16 3.55 -4.35
C PHE A 281 -6.85 2.49 -5.39
N HIS A 282 -6.96 1.24 -5.02
CA HIS A 282 -7.28 0.16 -5.95
C HIS A 282 -8.67 -0.35 -5.59
N PRO A 283 -9.67 -0.24 -6.46
CA PRO A 283 -10.91 -0.97 -6.28
C PRO A 283 -10.64 -2.48 -6.29
N TYR A 284 -10.95 -3.16 -5.19
CA TYR A 284 -10.72 -4.60 -5.03
C TYR A 284 -12.02 -5.38 -5.21
N ALA A 285 -11.98 -6.44 -6.00
CA ALA A 285 -12.98 -7.50 -5.97
C ALA A 285 -12.36 -8.76 -5.36
N ALA A 286 -13.10 -9.45 -4.49
CA ALA A 286 -12.71 -10.75 -3.95
C ALA A 286 -13.65 -11.84 -4.51
N ILE A 287 -13.07 -12.88 -5.10
CA ILE A 287 -13.74 -14.00 -5.72
C ILE A 287 -13.19 -15.28 -5.08
N GLU A 288 -14.03 -16.03 -4.39
CA GLU A 288 -13.64 -17.19 -3.58
C GLU A 288 -14.34 -18.44 -4.08
N GLY A 289 -13.56 -19.46 -4.41
CA GLY A 289 -14.07 -20.78 -4.79
C GLY A 289 -14.12 -21.72 -3.60
N ILE A 290 -15.16 -22.54 -3.53
CA ILE A 290 -15.24 -23.68 -2.63
C ILE A 290 -14.93 -24.93 -3.42
N PHE A 291 -13.92 -25.68 -2.99
CA PHE A 291 -13.40 -26.84 -3.68
C PHE A 291 -13.78 -28.14 -2.95
N ARG A 292 -13.78 -29.27 -3.67
CA ARG A 292 -13.97 -30.59 -3.08
C ARG A 292 -12.87 -30.95 -2.10
N ASP A 293 -11.64 -30.66 -2.49
CA ASP A 293 -10.44 -31.01 -1.73
C ASP A 293 -9.98 -29.86 -0.83
N ALA A 294 -9.25 -30.17 0.24
CA ALA A 294 -8.66 -29.16 1.10
C ALA A 294 -7.62 -28.33 0.36
N MET A 295 -7.64 -27.01 0.55
CA MET A 295 -6.77 -26.03 -0.11
C MET A 295 -5.64 -25.51 0.80
N ASP A 296 -5.48 -26.05 2.00
CA ASP A 296 -4.54 -25.55 3.02
C ASP A 296 -4.71 -24.04 3.31
N GLY A 297 -5.97 -23.59 3.33
CA GLY A 297 -6.33 -22.18 3.29
C GLY A 297 -5.78 -21.32 4.42
N ALA A 298 -5.55 -21.90 5.61
CA ALA A 298 -5.01 -21.18 6.76
C ALA A 298 -3.47 -21.15 6.82
N LYS A 299 -2.77 -21.80 5.88
CA LYS A 299 -1.31 -21.93 5.92
C LYS A 299 -0.60 -20.98 4.97
N GLY A 300 0.48 -20.39 5.45
CA GLY A 300 1.47 -19.69 4.63
C GLY A 300 1.02 -18.36 4.05
N PRO A 301 1.89 -17.75 3.22
CA PRO A 301 1.59 -16.49 2.55
C PRO A 301 0.38 -16.62 1.63
N HIS A 302 -0.45 -15.56 1.60
CA HIS A 302 -1.71 -15.58 0.86
C HIS A 302 -1.54 -15.40 -0.66
N LYS A 303 -0.44 -14.75 -1.10
CA LYS A 303 -0.23 -14.27 -2.47
C LYS A 303 0.88 -15.04 -3.16
N CYS A 304 0.66 -16.31 -3.53
CA CYS A 304 1.71 -17.15 -4.13
C CYS A 304 1.75 -17.13 -5.66
N VAL A 305 0.65 -16.75 -6.32
CA VAL A 305 0.54 -16.63 -7.79
C VAL A 305 -0.12 -15.31 -8.13
N ALA A 306 0.36 -14.64 -9.17
CA ALA A 306 -0.28 -13.49 -9.80
C ALA A 306 -0.54 -13.76 -11.27
N SER A 307 -1.58 -13.13 -11.83
CA SER A 307 -1.86 -13.10 -13.27
C SER A 307 -2.00 -11.67 -13.74
N HIS A 308 -1.31 -11.34 -14.83
CA HIS A 308 -1.34 -10.05 -15.50
C HIS A 308 -2.02 -10.14 -16.88
N GLU A 309 -2.85 -11.16 -17.10
CA GLU A 309 -3.55 -11.40 -18.36
C GLU A 309 -4.38 -10.20 -18.82
N PHE A 310 -4.97 -9.48 -17.86
CA PHE A 310 -5.88 -8.37 -18.16
C PHE A 310 -5.28 -7.00 -17.79
N TYR A 311 -3.95 -6.90 -17.71
CA TYR A 311 -3.26 -5.73 -17.18
C TYR A 311 -3.30 -4.53 -18.13
N GLU A 312 -2.93 -4.74 -19.40
CA GLU A 312 -2.83 -3.68 -20.38
C GLU A 312 -4.21 -3.29 -20.93
N THR A 313 -4.33 -2.06 -21.41
CA THR A 313 -5.56 -1.55 -22.05
C THR A 313 -5.96 -2.41 -23.26
N ASN A 314 -7.21 -2.84 -23.26
CA ASN A 314 -7.91 -3.36 -24.42
C ASN A 314 -9.32 -2.77 -24.45
N LEU A 315 -9.56 -1.81 -25.34
CA LEU A 315 -10.82 -1.07 -25.41
C LEU A 315 -12.03 -1.93 -25.77
N GLU A 316 -11.83 -3.13 -26.36
CA GLU A 316 -12.91 -4.10 -26.60
C GLU A 316 -13.57 -4.59 -25.31
N ARG A 317 -12.87 -4.46 -24.17
CA ARG A 317 -13.42 -4.78 -22.83
C ARG A 317 -14.38 -3.70 -22.31
N GLY A 318 -14.45 -2.52 -22.96
CA GLY A 318 -15.34 -1.43 -22.60
C GLY A 318 -14.81 -0.50 -21.51
N PHE A 319 -13.53 -0.60 -21.14
CA PHE A 319 -12.83 0.25 -20.17
C PHE A 319 -11.36 0.41 -20.58
N SER A 320 -10.72 1.45 -20.05
CA SER A 320 -9.27 1.70 -20.20
C SER A 320 -8.51 1.16 -19.01
N ARG A 321 -7.22 0.87 -19.20
CA ARG A 321 -6.32 0.21 -18.25
C ARG A 321 -6.80 -1.21 -17.92
N GLY A 322 -6.38 -1.77 -16.80
CA GLY A 322 -6.70 -3.16 -16.50
C GLY A 322 -6.57 -3.50 -15.02
N PHE A 323 -6.39 -4.77 -14.75
CA PHE A 323 -6.27 -5.31 -13.41
C PHE A 323 -5.33 -6.52 -13.39
N SER A 324 -4.77 -6.80 -12.22
CA SER A 324 -4.10 -8.07 -11.94
C SER A 324 -4.98 -8.95 -11.05
N PHE A 325 -4.80 -10.26 -11.18
CA PHE A 325 -5.26 -11.22 -10.18
C PHE A 325 -4.12 -11.63 -9.26
N GLU A 326 -4.40 -11.67 -7.98
CA GLU A 326 -3.57 -12.29 -6.96
C GLU A 326 -4.30 -13.44 -6.31
N THR A 327 -3.59 -14.54 -6.03
CA THR A 327 -4.19 -15.62 -5.25
C THR A 327 -4.53 -15.16 -3.83
N GLN A 328 -5.67 -15.60 -3.35
CA GLN A 328 -6.12 -15.46 -1.97
C GLN A 328 -6.27 -16.85 -1.37
N ARG A 329 -5.49 -17.17 -0.36
CA ARG A 329 -5.71 -18.38 0.42
C ARG A 329 -6.99 -18.23 1.23
N GLY A 330 -7.59 -19.36 1.62
CA GLY A 330 -8.77 -19.37 2.47
C GLY A 330 -8.48 -18.91 3.90
N TYR A 331 -9.45 -19.06 4.71
CA TYR A 331 -9.46 -18.56 6.09
C TYR A 331 -9.15 -19.69 7.08
N GLY A 332 -8.74 -19.32 8.28
CA GLY A 332 -8.71 -20.21 9.40
C GLY A 332 -10.11 -20.52 9.95
N PRO A 333 -10.23 -21.29 11.03
CA PRO A 333 -11.50 -21.80 11.51
C PRO A 333 -12.54 -20.76 11.84
N ALA A 334 -12.17 -19.69 12.58
CA ALA A 334 -13.11 -18.66 13.02
C ALA A 334 -13.61 -17.81 11.85
N ALA A 335 -12.69 -17.35 10.99
CA ALA A 335 -13.04 -16.55 9.82
C ALA A 335 -13.88 -17.35 8.80
N THR A 336 -13.62 -18.66 8.62
CA THR A 336 -14.46 -19.56 7.80
C THR A 336 -15.88 -19.63 8.34
N ALA A 337 -16.07 -19.78 9.66
CA ALA A 337 -17.39 -19.82 10.28
C ALA A 337 -18.16 -18.49 10.06
N LEU A 338 -17.52 -17.36 10.33
CA LEU A 338 -18.12 -16.04 10.13
C LEU A 338 -18.48 -15.79 8.67
N ARG A 339 -17.57 -16.08 7.75
CA ARG A 339 -17.80 -15.94 6.31
C ARG A 339 -18.96 -16.80 5.84
N GLY A 340 -19.01 -18.06 6.29
CA GLY A 340 -20.11 -18.98 5.98
C GLY A 340 -21.48 -18.46 6.46
N ILE A 341 -21.53 -17.90 7.67
CA ILE A 341 -22.76 -17.32 8.23
C ILE A 341 -23.19 -16.07 7.44
N PHE A 342 -22.25 -15.13 7.19
CA PHE A 342 -22.58 -13.90 6.47
C PHE A 342 -22.96 -14.12 5.01
N THR A 343 -22.45 -15.16 4.38
CA THR A 343 -22.80 -15.52 2.99
C THR A 343 -24.00 -16.49 2.90
N GLY A 344 -24.60 -16.85 4.04
CA GLY A 344 -25.74 -17.77 4.11
C GLY A 344 -25.42 -19.23 3.80
N ARG A 345 -24.13 -19.60 3.68
CA ARG A 345 -23.69 -20.97 3.39
C ARG A 345 -23.61 -21.86 4.61
N VAL A 346 -23.43 -21.28 5.78
CA VAL A 346 -23.48 -21.98 7.07
C VAL A 346 -24.72 -21.52 7.82
N PRO A 347 -25.75 -22.39 7.97
CA PRO A 347 -27.00 -22.02 8.65
C PRO A 347 -26.76 -21.84 10.16
N LYS A 348 -27.61 -21.06 10.80
CA LYS A 348 -27.67 -20.97 12.27
C LYS A 348 -28.58 -22.11 12.76
N GLY A 349 -28.02 -23.10 13.46
CA GLY A 349 -28.77 -24.22 14.01
C GLY A 349 -28.53 -25.54 13.27
N GLU A 350 -29.60 -26.30 12.95
CA GLU A 350 -29.46 -27.62 12.34
C GLU A 350 -28.67 -27.59 11.03
N GLY A 351 -27.75 -28.53 10.86
CA GLY A 351 -26.93 -28.69 9.65
C GLY A 351 -25.67 -27.79 9.61
N HIS A 352 -25.45 -26.88 10.59
CA HIS A 352 -24.30 -25.97 10.53
C HIS A 352 -22.94 -26.67 10.53
N HIS A 353 -22.78 -27.76 11.27
CA HIS A 353 -21.50 -28.52 11.28
C HIS A 353 -21.18 -29.12 9.90
N ALA A 354 -22.18 -29.70 9.24
CA ALA A 354 -22.03 -30.29 7.90
C ALA A 354 -21.71 -29.19 6.87
N ALA A 355 -22.39 -28.04 6.94
CA ALA A 355 -22.17 -26.91 6.06
C ALA A 355 -20.81 -26.25 6.32
N TYR A 356 -20.41 -26.06 7.57
CA TYR A 356 -19.09 -25.57 7.92
C TYR A 356 -17.99 -26.50 7.39
N GLY A 357 -18.14 -27.81 7.54
CA GLY A 357 -17.18 -28.82 7.05
C GLY A 357 -17.00 -28.79 5.52
N LYS A 358 -17.98 -28.30 4.75
CA LYS A 358 -17.84 -28.10 3.31
C LYS A 358 -16.96 -26.89 2.95
N MET A 359 -16.85 -25.93 3.84
CA MET A 359 -16.04 -24.72 3.63
C MET A 359 -14.66 -24.81 4.31
N SER A 360 -14.61 -25.50 5.45
CA SER A 360 -13.40 -25.57 6.27
C SER A 360 -12.22 -26.11 5.46
N GLU A 361 -11.12 -25.34 5.40
CA GLU A 361 -9.89 -25.62 4.63
C GLU A 361 -10.07 -25.77 3.11
N ARG A 362 -11.29 -25.57 2.56
CA ARG A 362 -11.62 -25.83 1.16
C ARG A 362 -11.84 -24.56 0.33
N VAL A 363 -11.65 -23.41 0.93
CA VAL A 363 -11.77 -22.11 0.26
C VAL A 363 -10.42 -21.67 -0.26
N ALA A 364 -10.37 -21.28 -1.51
CA ALA A 364 -9.26 -20.54 -2.12
C ALA A 364 -9.84 -19.56 -3.14
N GLY A 365 -9.16 -18.46 -3.42
CA GLY A 365 -9.72 -17.44 -4.28
C GLY A 365 -8.72 -16.58 -5.00
N LEU A 366 -9.27 -15.58 -5.65
CA LEU A 366 -8.58 -14.52 -6.34
C LEU A 366 -9.01 -13.17 -5.78
N VAL A 367 -8.10 -12.24 -5.72
CA VAL A 367 -8.39 -10.81 -5.56
C VAL A 367 -8.03 -10.13 -6.85
N ALA A 368 -8.96 -9.38 -7.42
CA ALA A 368 -8.67 -8.48 -8.52
C ALA A 368 -8.26 -7.13 -7.97
N ILE A 369 -7.10 -6.64 -8.41
CA ILE A 369 -6.58 -5.30 -8.11
C ILE A 369 -6.80 -4.47 -9.36
N CYS A 370 -7.85 -3.65 -9.34
CA CYS A 370 -8.20 -2.80 -10.48
C CYS A 370 -7.46 -1.48 -10.42
N GLU A 371 -6.92 -1.05 -11.56
CA GLU A 371 -6.34 0.30 -11.66
C GLU A 371 -7.41 1.36 -11.46
N ASP A 372 -7.10 2.36 -10.66
CA ASP A 372 -7.94 3.53 -10.46
C ASP A 372 -7.38 4.73 -11.23
N LEU A 373 -8.25 5.59 -11.72
CA LEU A 373 -7.85 6.78 -12.45
C LEU A 373 -7.83 8.01 -11.54
N PRO A 374 -6.90 8.96 -11.74
CA PRO A 374 -6.84 10.19 -10.97
C PRO A 374 -7.99 11.13 -11.36
N GLU A 375 -8.95 11.26 -10.46
CA GLU A 375 -10.11 12.14 -10.62
C GLU A 375 -10.00 13.34 -9.65
N LEU A 376 -10.16 14.57 -10.16
CA LEU A 376 -10.02 15.79 -9.34
C LEU A 376 -11.01 15.88 -8.17
N HIS A 377 -12.17 15.25 -8.30
CA HIS A 377 -13.19 15.24 -7.25
C HIS A 377 -12.92 14.18 -6.16
N ASN A 378 -12.09 13.18 -6.44
CA ASN A 378 -11.60 12.25 -5.45
C ASN A 378 -10.48 12.92 -4.65
N GLN A 379 -10.71 13.17 -3.36
CA GLN A 379 -9.81 14.03 -2.60
C GLN A 379 -9.81 13.76 -1.10
N VAL A 380 -8.76 14.22 -0.46
CA VAL A 380 -8.62 14.37 0.99
C VAL A 380 -8.74 15.85 1.32
N THR A 381 -9.66 16.20 2.21
CA THR A 381 -9.82 17.54 2.77
C THR A 381 -9.68 17.50 4.29
N LEU A 382 -9.70 18.65 4.95
CA LEU A 382 -9.82 18.73 6.40
C LEU A 382 -11.30 18.72 6.81
N ASP A 383 -11.62 17.94 7.83
CA ASP A 383 -12.96 17.96 8.43
C ASP A 383 -13.14 19.24 9.24
N THR A 384 -14.31 19.84 9.16
CA THR A 384 -14.62 21.11 9.84
C THR A 384 -15.09 20.93 11.30
N GLU A 385 -15.49 19.71 11.67
CA GLU A 385 -16.07 19.40 12.98
C GLU A 385 -15.26 18.32 13.70
N LEU A 386 -14.83 17.29 12.99
CA LEU A 386 -14.11 16.16 13.54
C LEU A 386 -12.62 16.49 13.72
N THR A 387 -12.11 16.28 14.91
CA THR A 387 -10.68 16.45 15.24
C THR A 387 -10.12 15.19 15.87
N ASP A 388 -8.81 15.05 15.86
CA ASP A 388 -8.11 14.01 16.58
C ASP A 388 -7.96 14.35 18.08
N ALA A 389 -7.30 13.47 18.86
CA ALA A 389 -7.10 13.64 20.30
C ALA A 389 -6.31 14.90 20.69
N HIS A 390 -5.62 15.55 19.75
CA HIS A 390 -4.88 16.79 19.97
C HIS A 390 -5.59 18.02 19.37
N GLY A 391 -6.84 17.87 18.92
CA GLY A 391 -7.61 18.95 18.29
C GLY A 391 -7.19 19.28 16.85
N ILE A 392 -6.38 18.46 16.20
CA ILE A 392 -6.00 18.64 14.81
C ILE A 392 -7.17 18.17 13.93
N PRO A 393 -7.63 18.97 12.92
CA PRO A 393 -8.68 18.55 12.01
C PRO A 393 -8.44 17.17 11.42
N ALA A 394 -9.45 16.31 11.45
CA ALA A 394 -9.38 14.97 10.88
C ALA A 394 -9.34 15.03 9.35
N PRO A 395 -8.72 14.06 8.68
CA PRO A 395 -8.85 13.95 7.23
C PRO A 395 -10.27 13.50 6.87
N LYS A 396 -10.89 14.16 5.90
CA LYS A 396 -12.17 13.81 5.31
C LYS A 396 -11.94 13.28 3.90
N ILE A 397 -12.43 12.07 3.63
CA ILE A 397 -12.27 11.38 2.36
C ILE A 397 -13.53 11.57 1.51
N GLN A 398 -13.36 12.14 0.33
CA GLN A 398 -14.37 12.24 -0.70
C GLN A 398 -13.92 11.38 -1.88
N TYR A 399 -14.62 10.28 -2.11
CA TYR A 399 -14.22 9.32 -3.12
C TYR A 399 -15.44 8.64 -3.77
N THR A 400 -15.41 8.56 -5.08
CA THR A 400 -16.41 7.84 -5.88
C THR A 400 -15.72 6.99 -6.93
N LEU A 401 -16.26 5.79 -7.17
CA LEU A 401 -15.80 4.93 -8.26
C LEU A 401 -16.23 5.53 -9.60
N SER A 402 -15.27 5.71 -10.51
CA SER A 402 -15.56 6.09 -11.89
C SER A 402 -16.37 5.00 -12.62
N GLU A 403 -17.03 5.38 -13.72
CA GLU A 403 -17.69 4.40 -14.58
C GLU A 403 -16.69 3.37 -15.13
N ASN A 404 -15.46 3.81 -15.43
CA ASN A 404 -14.35 2.97 -15.84
C ASN A 404 -14.04 1.89 -14.79
N SER A 405 -13.86 2.30 -13.53
CA SER A 405 -13.57 1.38 -12.41
C SER A 405 -14.73 0.41 -12.16
N GLN A 406 -15.98 0.85 -12.33
CA GLN A 406 -17.15 -0.01 -12.17
C GLN A 406 -17.22 -1.10 -13.25
N LYS A 407 -17.02 -0.76 -14.53
CA LYS A 407 -16.97 -1.72 -15.64
C LYS A 407 -15.82 -2.71 -15.48
N MET A 408 -14.66 -2.22 -15.06
CA MET A 408 -13.48 -3.05 -14.80
C MET A 408 -13.74 -4.07 -13.69
N LEU A 409 -14.36 -3.65 -12.58
CA LEU A 409 -14.75 -4.56 -11.49
C LEU A 409 -15.73 -5.64 -11.95
N ASP A 410 -16.74 -5.30 -12.76
CA ASP A 410 -17.70 -6.28 -13.27
C ASP A 410 -17.02 -7.29 -14.19
N PHE A 411 -16.14 -6.84 -15.06
CA PHE A 411 -15.36 -7.70 -15.93
C PHE A 411 -14.40 -8.59 -15.12
N ALA A 412 -13.70 -8.04 -14.14
CA ALA A 412 -12.78 -8.78 -13.27
C ALA A 412 -13.50 -9.88 -12.47
N VAL A 413 -14.69 -9.59 -11.93
CA VAL A 413 -15.54 -10.60 -11.26
C VAL A 413 -15.90 -11.73 -12.20
N ALA A 414 -16.34 -11.43 -13.43
CA ALA A 414 -16.68 -12.45 -14.41
C ALA A 414 -15.46 -13.33 -14.77
N ARG A 415 -14.30 -12.72 -15.03
CA ARG A 415 -13.06 -13.46 -15.34
C ARG A 415 -12.55 -14.27 -14.16
N GLY A 416 -12.58 -13.71 -12.94
CA GLY A 416 -12.18 -14.43 -11.74
C GLY A 416 -13.07 -15.64 -11.44
N THR A 417 -14.39 -15.53 -11.68
CA THR A 417 -15.32 -16.63 -11.57
C THR A 417 -14.99 -17.75 -12.56
N GLU A 418 -14.77 -17.39 -13.84
CA GLU A 418 -14.37 -18.33 -14.88
C GLU A 418 -13.05 -19.06 -14.52
N ALA A 419 -12.07 -18.36 -13.96
CA ALA A 419 -10.80 -18.95 -13.54
C ALA A 419 -11.00 -19.97 -12.41
N LEU A 420 -11.85 -19.66 -11.41
CA LEU A 420 -12.13 -20.56 -10.31
C LEU A 420 -12.93 -21.80 -10.77
N GLU A 421 -13.91 -21.63 -11.65
CA GLU A 421 -14.65 -22.74 -12.25
C GLU A 421 -13.71 -23.65 -13.09
N ALA A 422 -12.81 -23.04 -13.89
CA ALA A 422 -11.80 -23.78 -14.64
C ALA A 422 -10.82 -24.54 -13.71
N ALA A 423 -10.52 -23.97 -12.54
CA ALA A 423 -9.72 -24.61 -11.49
C ALA A 423 -10.46 -25.74 -10.76
N GLY A 424 -11.80 -25.87 -10.93
CA GLY A 424 -12.61 -26.92 -10.35
C GLY A 424 -13.35 -26.53 -9.06
N ALA A 425 -13.63 -25.25 -8.86
CA ALA A 425 -14.51 -24.80 -7.78
C ALA A 425 -15.93 -25.31 -7.99
N GLU A 426 -16.55 -25.83 -6.93
CA GLU A 426 -17.93 -26.35 -6.91
C GLU A 426 -18.97 -25.24 -6.61
N ASP A 427 -18.54 -24.15 -5.98
CA ASP A 427 -19.35 -22.94 -5.69
C ASP A 427 -18.41 -21.72 -5.65
N VAL A 428 -18.94 -20.54 -5.98
CA VAL A 428 -18.19 -19.29 -5.99
C VAL A 428 -18.89 -18.23 -5.16
N ILE A 429 -18.11 -17.55 -4.31
CA ILE A 429 -18.54 -16.42 -3.49
C ILE A 429 -17.92 -15.16 -4.07
N VAL A 430 -18.72 -14.16 -4.38
CA VAL A 430 -18.26 -12.90 -4.94
C VAL A 430 -18.51 -11.76 -3.96
N GLN A 431 -17.46 -10.96 -3.74
CA GLN A 431 -17.56 -9.62 -3.16
C GLN A 431 -17.03 -8.64 -4.19
N ARG A 432 -17.94 -8.00 -4.93
CA ARG A 432 -17.64 -7.13 -6.06
C ARG A 432 -16.76 -5.93 -5.69
N LEU A 433 -16.97 -5.37 -4.50
CA LEU A 433 -16.13 -4.30 -3.95
C LEU A 433 -15.83 -4.61 -2.49
N VAL A 434 -14.54 -4.65 -2.17
CA VAL A 434 -14.06 -4.80 -0.80
C VAL A 434 -13.99 -3.41 -0.15
N GLY A 435 -14.99 -3.05 0.62
CA GLY A 435 -15.15 -1.69 1.17
C GLY A 435 -14.12 -1.29 2.23
N ASN A 436 -13.38 -2.24 2.81
CA ASN A 436 -12.31 -1.97 3.77
C ASN A 436 -10.90 -2.11 3.17
N ALA A 437 -10.76 -1.87 1.85
CA ALA A 437 -9.51 -2.05 1.10
C ALA A 437 -8.74 -0.75 0.85
N GLY A 438 -8.96 0.30 1.62
CA GLY A 438 -8.27 1.59 1.46
C GLY A 438 -6.85 1.61 2.05
N TRP A 439 -6.03 0.61 1.74
CA TRP A 439 -4.63 0.52 2.15
C TRP A 439 -3.63 1.05 1.11
N HIS A 440 -4.02 1.24 -0.14
CA HIS A 440 -3.23 1.85 -1.19
C HIS A 440 -3.71 3.30 -1.40
N ASN A 441 -3.05 4.24 -0.74
CA ASN A 441 -3.45 5.65 -0.74
C ASN A 441 -2.47 6.43 -1.61
N MET A 442 -2.91 6.93 -2.77
CA MET A 442 -2.04 7.48 -3.81
C MET A 442 -2.57 8.81 -4.37
N GLY A 443 -1.68 9.62 -4.95
CA GLY A 443 -2.00 10.73 -5.86
C GLY A 443 -2.23 12.09 -5.22
N THR A 444 -2.40 12.20 -3.91
CA THR A 444 -2.86 13.40 -3.21
C THR A 444 -1.84 14.54 -3.08
N ALA A 445 -0.61 14.34 -3.53
CA ALA A 445 0.43 15.36 -3.71
C ALA A 445 1.20 15.09 -5.01
N ARG A 446 0.47 14.84 -6.08
CA ARG A 446 0.94 14.33 -7.38
C ARG A 446 2.20 15.03 -7.87
N MET A 447 3.18 14.22 -8.35
CA MET A 447 4.36 14.75 -9.04
C MET A 447 4.07 15.15 -10.49
N GLY A 448 4.86 16.07 -11.01
CA GLY A 448 4.77 16.52 -12.39
C GLY A 448 5.72 17.66 -12.70
N LEU A 449 5.92 17.95 -13.98
CA LEU A 449 6.80 19.04 -14.44
C LEU A 449 6.11 20.42 -14.42
N ASN A 450 4.78 20.44 -14.46
CA ASN A 450 4.02 21.68 -14.47
C ASN A 450 3.54 22.04 -13.05
N PRO A 451 4.03 23.14 -12.45
CA PRO A 451 3.65 23.55 -11.10
C PRO A 451 2.18 23.96 -10.95
N GLN A 452 1.44 24.17 -12.05
CA GLN A 452 0.02 24.48 -12.01
C GLN A 452 -0.86 23.23 -11.88
N THR A 453 -0.33 22.05 -12.19
CA THR A 453 -1.08 20.79 -12.18
C THR A 453 -0.46 19.70 -11.30
N SER A 454 0.56 20.05 -10.54
CA SER A 454 1.25 19.12 -9.62
C SER A 454 1.72 19.83 -8.35
N VAL A 455 2.03 19.07 -7.32
CA VAL A 455 2.49 19.58 -6.02
C VAL A 455 4.02 19.54 -5.92
N VAL A 456 4.61 18.48 -6.45
CA VAL A 456 6.06 18.26 -6.45
C VAL A 456 6.58 17.99 -7.86
N ASN A 457 7.87 18.23 -8.06
CA ASN A 457 8.54 17.94 -9.32
C ASN A 457 8.95 16.46 -9.43
N GLU A 458 9.71 16.11 -10.49
CA GLU A 458 10.12 14.75 -10.83
C GLU A 458 11.02 14.06 -9.78
N TRP A 459 11.55 14.78 -8.82
CA TRP A 459 12.33 14.24 -7.70
C TRP A 459 11.78 14.65 -6.33
N GLY A 460 10.45 14.80 -6.26
CA GLY A 460 9.70 14.94 -5.01
C GLY A 460 9.83 16.28 -4.31
N ARG A 461 10.53 17.29 -4.89
CA ARG A 461 10.65 18.64 -4.31
C ARG A 461 9.38 19.43 -4.58
N SER A 462 8.82 20.08 -3.56
CA SER A 462 7.69 21.01 -3.72
C SER A 462 8.02 22.12 -4.72
N HIS A 463 7.05 22.45 -5.58
CA HIS A 463 7.18 23.61 -6.48
C HIS A 463 7.19 24.93 -5.72
N ASP A 464 6.45 25.03 -4.61
CA ASP A 464 6.28 26.25 -3.83
C ASP A 464 7.37 26.44 -2.76
N VAL A 465 7.83 25.33 -2.14
CA VAL A 465 8.70 25.35 -0.98
C VAL A 465 9.97 24.53 -1.28
N LYS A 466 11.05 25.23 -1.63
CA LYS A 466 12.26 24.64 -2.20
C LYS A 466 12.98 23.62 -1.30
N ASN A 467 12.78 23.67 0.01
CA ASN A 467 13.36 22.75 0.98
C ASN A 467 12.36 21.78 1.60
N LEU A 468 11.20 21.60 0.95
CA LEU A 468 10.18 20.61 1.30
C LEU A 468 10.11 19.52 0.22
N PHE A 469 10.14 18.27 0.65
CA PHE A 469 10.07 17.08 -0.21
C PHE A 469 8.95 16.16 0.23
N VAL A 470 8.37 15.43 -0.72
CA VAL A 470 7.36 14.37 -0.48
C VAL A 470 7.86 13.10 -1.15
N ILE A 471 7.88 11.99 -0.40
CA ILE A 471 8.50 10.71 -0.84
C ILE A 471 7.60 9.49 -0.67
N ASP A 472 6.34 9.68 -0.37
CA ASP A 472 5.35 8.61 -0.16
C ASP A 472 4.40 8.42 -1.35
N GLY A 473 3.40 7.56 -1.22
CA GLY A 473 2.43 7.27 -2.29
C GLY A 473 1.60 8.47 -2.75
N SER A 474 1.57 9.58 -2.00
CA SER A 474 0.85 10.78 -2.42
C SER A 474 1.42 11.40 -3.69
N VAL A 475 2.69 11.14 -4.03
CA VAL A 475 3.31 11.69 -5.25
C VAL A 475 2.91 10.98 -6.54
N PHE A 476 2.21 9.86 -6.46
CA PHE A 476 1.86 9.04 -7.62
C PHE A 476 1.00 9.80 -8.64
N VAL A 477 1.24 9.53 -9.92
CA VAL A 477 0.52 10.14 -11.04
C VAL A 477 -0.64 9.26 -11.49
N THR A 478 -0.42 7.95 -11.50
CA THR A 478 -1.39 6.88 -11.78
C THR A 478 -1.20 5.76 -10.77
N SER A 479 -2.22 4.92 -10.57
CA SER A 479 -2.18 3.87 -9.54
C SER A 479 -1.52 2.58 -9.99
N ALA A 480 -1.46 2.32 -11.30
CA ALA A 480 -1.20 1.00 -11.88
C ALA A 480 -2.23 -0.05 -11.42
N ALA A 481 -2.04 -1.31 -11.77
CA ALA A 481 -2.93 -2.41 -11.37
C ALA A 481 -2.23 -3.43 -10.45
N VAL A 482 -1.24 -2.97 -9.67
CA VAL A 482 -0.47 -3.78 -8.70
C VAL A 482 -0.16 -2.99 -7.43
N ASN A 483 0.21 -3.69 -6.36
CA ASN A 483 0.53 -3.10 -5.05
C ASN A 483 1.67 -2.08 -5.14
N PRO A 484 1.51 -0.86 -4.61
CA PRO A 484 2.42 0.26 -4.86
C PRO A 484 3.69 0.27 -4.00
N THR A 485 3.78 -0.54 -2.94
CA THR A 485 4.82 -0.43 -1.90
C THR A 485 6.24 -0.45 -2.48
N ARG A 486 6.52 -1.36 -3.42
CA ARG A 486 7.86 -1.48 -4.03
C ARG A 486 8.22 -0.22 -4.83
N THR A 487 7.26 0.36 -5.54
CA THR A 487 7.44 1.60 -6.32
C THR A 487 7.59 2.82 -5.41
N ILE A 488 6.83 2.90 -4.29
CA ILE A 488 7.03 3.95 -3.27
C ILE A 488 8.47 3.92 -2.76
N GLN A 489 8.99 2.74 -2.42
CA GLN A 489 10.33 2.61 -1.87
C GLN A 489 11.43 2.88 -2.92
N ALA A 490 11.23 2.43 -4.16
CA ALA A 490 12.16 2.75 -5.26
C ALA A 490 12.20 4.26 -5.55
N LEU A 491 11.05 4.93 -5.56
CA LEU A 491 10.97 6.39 -5.67
C LEU A 491 11.67 7.10 -4.50
N ALA A 492 11.47 6.63 -3.27
CA ALA A 492 12.12 7.19 -2.09
C ALA A 492 13.65 7.08 -2.19
N LEU A 493 14.18 5.96 -2.68
CA LEU A 493 15.62 5.79 -2.94
C LEU A 493 16.12 6.71 -4.06
N TYR A 494 15.39 6.80 -5.17
CA TYR A 494 15.68 7.70 -6.28
C TYR A 494 15.73 9.17 -5.82
N ILE A 495 14.72 9.61 -5.06
CA ILE A 495 14.66 10.97 -4.52
C ILE A 495 15.81 11.23 -3.55
N ALA A 496 16.10 10.30 -2.65
CA ALA A 496 17.21 10.41 -1.70
C ALA A 496 18.58 10.51 -2.40
N ASP A 497 18.80 9.71 -3.45
CA ASP A 497 20.04 9.76 -4.24
C ASP A 497 20.15 11.10 -4.99
N THR A 498 19.06 11.60 -5.56
CA THR A 498 19.00 12.91 -6.22
C THR A 498 19.31 14.05 -5.25
N ILE A 499 18.73 14.00 -4.02
CA ILE A 499 19.05 15.00 -2.97
C ILE A 499 20.54 14.95 -2.63
N LYS A 500 21.14 13.78 -2.47
CA LYS A 500 22.60 13.63 -2.20
C LYS A 500 23.45 14.25 -3.31
N GLN A 501 23.12 13.97 -4.57
CA GLN A 501 23.86 14.50 -5.73
C GLN A 501 23.77 16.04 -5.78
N LYS A 502 22.57 16.59 -5.55
CA LYS A 502 22.35 18.03 -5.54
C LYS A 502 22.99 18.73 -4.35
N LEU A 503 23.05 18.08 -3.18
CA LEU A 503 23.82 18.58 -2.03
C LEU A 503 25.32 18.63 -2.34
N ALA A 504 25.86 17.57 -2.95
CA ALA A 504 27.27 17.50 -3.31
C ALA A 504 27.69 18.56 -4.36
N SER A 505 26.77 18.92 -5.27
CA SER A 505 26.96 19.98 -6.28
C SER A 505 26.57 21.38 -5.80
N ALA A 506 26.07 21.54 -4.57
CA ALA A 506 25.54 22.78 -4.01
C ALA A 506 24.34 23.38 -4.79
N THR A 507 23.58 22.54 -5.52
CA THR A 507 22.44 22.97 -6.37
C THR A 507 21.08 22.53 -5.81
N LEU A 508 21.00 22.10 -4.55
CA LEU A 508 19.77 21.57 -3.98
C LEU A 508 18.64 22.60 -3.94
N PHE A 509 18.97 23.87 -3.76
CA PHE A 509 17.98 24.95 -3.59
C PHE A 509 17.86 25.88 -4.82
N ASP A 510 18.56 25.56 -5.89
CA ASP A 510 18.42 26.24 -7.16
C ASP A 510 17.13 25.76 -7.86
#